data_3a4e2da32dc0ffc0bf0d790e2bc4656a
#
_entry.id   3a4e2da32dc0ffc0bf0d790e2bc4656a
#
_cell.length_a   1.000
_cell.length_b   1.000
_cell.length_c   1.000
_cell.angle_alpha   90.00
_cell.angle_beta   90.00
_cell.angle_gamma   90.00
#
_symmetry.space_group_name_H-M   'P 1'
#
loop_
_entity.id
_entity.type
_entity.pdbx_description
1 polymer ?
#
loop_
_entity_poly.entity_id
_entity_poly.type
_entity_poly.pdbx_seq_one_letter_code
_entity_poly.pdbx_strand_id
1 'polypeptide(L)'
;MPTTHDLATSLGRARMLFAMLSAPKLRAGIGRLLAGADAPEAADVRGPLSRLDWLGADGQVDATALRATAEALALMRSDQAILEVGRLDGIPVRTEESREVSSRIARIVFDRVGPERTLTEPELNAAIAMFAKDVALVRRDAVDSGILSRSADGASYRLAPE
;
A
#
# COMPACT_ATOMS: atom_id res chain seq x y z
N MET A 1 1.13 -18.37 -9.62
CA MET A 1 2.05 -17.30 -9.26
C MET A 1 1.19 -16.10 -8.92
N PRO A 2 1.24 -15.55 -7.70
CA PRO A 2 0.57 -14.28 -7.45
C PRO A 2 1.18 -13.25 -8.39
N THR A 3 0.34 -12.54 -9.12
CA THR A 3 0.72 -11.41 -9.95
C THR A 3 1.27 -10.35 -8.99
N THR A 4 2.55 -10.04 -9.12
CA THR A 4 3.13 -8.89 -8.44
C THR A 4 2.32 -7.68 -8.88
N HIS A 5 1.57 -7.06 -7.95
CA HIS A 5 0.85 -5.84 -8.25
C HIS A 5 1.89 -4.77 -8.61
N ASP A 6 1.77 -4.20 -9.80
CA ASP A 6 2.59 -3.05 -10.16
C ASP A 6 2.07 -1.81 -9.43
N LEU A 7 2.46 -1.69 -8.15
CA LEU A 7 2.04 -0.61 -7.27
C LEU A 7 2.51 0.75 -7.78
N ALA A 8 3.69 0.82 -8.40
CA ALA A 8 4.24 2.07 -8.91
C ALA A 8 3.39 2.60 -10.07
N THR A 9 3.02 1.75 -11.03
CA THR A 9 2.13 2.10 -12.14
C THR A 9 0.74 2.46 -11.63
N SER A 10 0.19 1.71 -10.69
CA SER A 10 -1.14 1.97 -10.12
C SER A 10 -1.20 3.31 -9.36
N LEU A 11 -0.18 3.63 -8.56
CA LEU A 11 -0.03 4.93 -7.90
C LEU A 11 0.12 6.06 -8.92
N GLY A 12 0.96 5.86 -9.94
CA GLY A 12 1.17 6.83 -11.03
C GLY A 12 -0.14 7.14 -11.75
N ARG A 13 -0.94 6.11 -12.07
CA ARG A 13 -2.24 6.24 -12.72
C ARG A 13 -3.23 7.00 -11.83
N ALA A 14 -3.36 6.63 -10.56
CA ALA A 14 -4.23 7.33 -9.61
C ALA A 14 -3.85 8.80 -9.46
N ARG A 15 -2.56 9.11 -9.25
CA ARG A 15 -2.05 10.48 -9.14
C ARG A 15 -2.34 11.29 -10.39
N MET A 16 -2.11 10.72 -11.57
CA MET A 16 -2.37 11.39 -12.86
C MET A 16 -3.86 11.70 -13.00
N LEU A 17 -4.73 10.74 -12.73
CA LEU A 17 -6.18 10.93 -12.80
C LEU A 17 -6.64 12.10 -11.90
N PHE A 18 -6.25 12.10 -10.63
CA PHE A 18 -6.63 13.17 -9.70
C PHE A 18 -6.07 14.54 -10.12
N ALA A 19 -4.81 14.59 -10.60
CA ALA A 19 -4.22 15.82 -11.10
C ALA A 19 -4.99 16.37 -12.30
N MET A 20 -5.41 15.53 -13.25
CA MET A 20 -6.19 15.94 -14.40
C MET A 20 -7.61 16.37 -14.03
N LEU A 21 -8.25 15.66 -13.11
CA LEU A 21 -9.60 16.03 -12.63
C LEU A 21 -9.60 17.34 -11.86
N SER A 22 -8.50 17.71 -11.21
CA SER A 22 -8.38 18.99 -10.51
C SER A 22 -8.21 20.18 -11.46
N ALA A 23 -7.73 19.95 -12.69
CA ALA A 23 -7.56 21.00 -13.72
C ALA A 23 -8.84 21.15 -14.56
N PRO A 24 -9.54 22.31 -14.55
CA PRO A 24 -10.85 22.46 -15.19
C PRO A 24 -10.86 22.10 -16.68
N LYS A 25 -9.84 22.51 -17.45
CA LYS A 25 -9.73 22.20 -18.88
C LYS A 25 -9.58 20.70 -19.15
N LEU A 26 -8.71 20.01 -18.37
CA LEU A 26 -8.47 18.57 -18.51
C LEU A 26 -9.69 17.76 -18.08
N ARG A 27 -10.33 18.15 -16.99
CA ARG A 27 -11.59 17.55 -16.54
C ARG A 27 -12.68 17.63 -17.59
N ALA A 28 -12.85 18.80 -18.23
CA ALA A 28 -13.80 18.97 -19.32
C ALA A 28 -13.44 18.10 -20.54
N GLY A 29 -12.16 17.96 -20.85
CA GLY A 29 -11.67 17.08 -21.92
C GLY A 29 -11.97 15.60 -21.65
N ILE A 30 -11.74 15.12 -20.44
CA ILE A 30 -12.11 13.75 -20.01
C ILE A 30 -13.62 13.54 -20.16
N GLY A 31 -14.44 14.50 -19.70
CA GLY A 31 -15.90 14.43 -19.81
C GLY A 31 -16.38 14.33 -21.26
N ARG A 32 -15.77 15.07 -22.19
CA ARG A 32 -16.09 14.99 -23.62
C ARG A 32 -15.77 13.62 -24.21
N LEU A 33 -14.56 13.08 -23.91
CA LEU A 33 -14.19 11.75 -24.38
C LEU A 33 -15.13 10.67 -23.84
N LEU A 34 -15.47 10.72 -22.56
CA LEU A 34 -16.41 9.78 -21.94
C LEU A 34 -17.83 9.87 -22.52
N ALA A 35 -18.21 11.05 -23.04
CA ALA A 35 -19.48 11.25 -23.75
C ALA A 35 -19.43 10.82 -25.23
N GLY A 36 -18.33 10.25 -25.70
CA GLY A 36 -18.15 9.82 -27.08
C GLY A 36 -17.94 10.98 -28.06
N ALA A 37 -17.57 12.17 -27.56
CA ALA A 37 -17.23 13.30 -28.44
C ALA A 37 -15.73 13.26 -28.80
N ASP A 38 -15.39 13.90 -29.91
CA ASP A 38 -14.01 14.00 -30.40
C ASP A 38 -13.07 14.58 -29.35
N ALA A 39 -11.83 14.08 -29.36
CA ALA A 39 -10.78 14.59 -28.53
C ALA A 39 -10.55 16.10 -28.74
N PRO A 40 -10.29 16.89 -27.69
CA PRO A 40 -10.01 18.31 -27.84
C PRO A 40 -8.82 18.56 -28.78
N GLU A 41 -8.93 19.51 -29.69
CA GLU A 41 -7.85 19.85 -30.64
C GLU A 41 -6.70 20.60 -29.96
N ALA A 42 -6.98 21.33 -28.86
CA ALA A 42 -6.01 22.13 -28.15
C ALA A 42 -4.87 21.26 -27.61
N ALA A 43 -3.62 21.52 -27.99
CA ALA A 43 -2.44 20.71 -27.67
C ALA A 43 -2.17 20.62 -26.17
N ASP A 44 -2.49 21.69 -25.41
CA ASP A 44 -2.37 21.74 -23.95
C ASP A 44 -3.35 20.82 -23.21
N VAL A 45 -4.39 20.35 -23.90
CA VAL A 45 -5.37 19.39 -23.39
C VAL A 45 -5.12 18.01 -23.97
N ARG A 46 -4.93 17.91 -25.30
CA ARG A 46 -4.76 16.64 -26.00
C ARG A 46 -3.53 15.87 -25.54
N GLY A 47 -2.39 16.56 -25.36
CA GLY A 47 -1.14 15.92 -24.93
C GLY A 47 -1.24 15.24 -23.56
N PRO A 48 -1.73 15.89 -22.51
CA PRO A 48 -2.01 15.24 -21.24
C PRO A 48 -3.02 14.09 -21.33
N LEU A 49 -4.14 14.25 -22.06
CA LEU A 49 -5.17 13.21 -22.17
C LEU A 49 -4.67 11.94 -22.86
N SER A 50 -3.76 12.06 -23.85
CA SER A 50 -3.17 10.89 -24.52
C SER A 50 -2.29 10.02 -23.62
N ARG A 51 -1.99 10.47 -22.40
CA ARG A 51 -1.24 9.70 -21.39
C ARG A 51 -2.14 8.84 -20.48
N LEU A 52 -3.46 8.96 -20.63
CA LEU A 52 -4.41 8.12 -19.90
C LEU A 52 -4.46 6.75 -20.56
N ASP A 53 -3.84 5.76 -19.92
CA ASP A 53 -3.76 4.39 -20.42
C ASP A 53 -5.07 3.59 -20.25
N TRP A 54 -6.03 4.15 -19.50
CA TRP A 54 -7.35 3.57 -19.26
C TRP A 54 -8.48 4.22 -20.07
N LEU A 55 -8.19 5.26 -20.85
CA LEU A 55 -9.18 5.96 -21.67
C LEU A 55 -8.67 6.08 -23.11
N GLY A 56 -9.34 5.39 -24.03
CA GLY A 56 -9.06 5.46 -25.45
C GLY A 56 -9.48 6.79 -26.06
N ALA A 57 -8.89 7.11 -27.21
CA ALA A 57 -9.25 8.31 -27.99
C ALA A 57 -10.70 8.25 -28.52
N ASP A 58 -11.28 7.07 -28.60
CA ASP A 58 -12.68 6.77 -28.96
C ASP A 58 -13.65 6.83 -27.77
N GLY A 59 -13.17 7.22 -26.58
CA GLY A 59 -13.95 7.27 -25.36
C GLY A 59 -14.16 5.92 -24.67
N GLN A 60 -13.57 4.85 -25.19
CA GLN A 60 -13.66 3.54 -24.54
C GLN A 60 -12.83 3.52 -23.26
N VAL A 61 -13.42 2.97 -22.21
CA VAL A 61 -12.80 2.87 -20.87
C VAL A 61 -12.28 1.46 -20.64
N ASP A 62 -10.99 1.33 -20.35
CA ASP A 62 -10.43 0.07 -19.83
C ASP A 62 -10.79 -0.10 -18.35
N ALA A 63 -11.93 -0.72 -18.11
CA ALA A 63 -12.41 -1.02 -16.77
C ALA A 63 -11.48 -1.96 -16.02
N THR A 64 -10.69 -2.79 -16.71
CA THR A 64 -9.72 -3.71 -16.08
C THR A 64 -8.56 -2.93 -15.48
N ALA A 65 -8.02 -1.95 -16.24
CA ALA A 65 -6.96 -1.07 -15.76
C ALA A 65 -7.39 -0.23 -14.53
N LEU A 66 -8.63 0.28 -14.55
CA LEU A 66 -9.17 1.03 -13.41
C LEU A 66 -9.40 0.14 -12.19
N ARG A 67 -9.94 -1.06 -12.38
CA ARG A 67 -10.14 -2.03 -11.30
C ARG A 67 -8.82 -2.45 -10.68
N ALA A 68 -7.82 -2.80 -11.47
CA ALA A 68 -6.49 -3.15 -10.99
C ALA A 68 -5.87 -2.00 -10.16
N THR A 69 -6.09 -0.73 -10.58
CA THR A 69 -5.65 0.44 -9.81
C THR A 69 -6.37 0.53 -8.47
N ALA A 70 -7.69 0.34 -8.45
CA ALA A 70 -8.46 0.38 -7.20
C ALA A 70 -8.05 -0.74 -6.23
N GLU A 71 -7.82 -1.96 -6.74
CA GLU A 71 -7.33 -3.10 -5.96
C GLU A 71 -5.94 -2.84 -5.37
N ALA A 72 -5.02 -2.27 -6.17
CA ALA A 72 -3.69 -1.88 -5.70
C ALA A 72 -3.75 -0.81 -4.59
N LEU A 73 -4.65 0.19 -4.73
CA LEU A 73 -4.85 1.20 -3.69
C LEU A 73 -5.46 0.61 -2.41
N ALA A 74 -6.38 -0.36 -2.54
CA ALA A 74 -6.93 -1.08 -1.40
C ALA A 74 -5.86 -1.91 -0.69
N LEU A 75 -5.03 -2.63 -1.45
CA LEU A 75 -3.89 -3.39 -0.92
C LEU A 75 -2.93 -2.50 -0.13
N MET A 76 -2.56 -1.33 -0.66
CA MET A 76 -1.66 -0.39 0.01
C MET A 76 -2.21 0.15 1.34
N ARG A 77 -3.52 0.13 1.55
CA ARG A 77 -4.16 0.49 2.83
C ARG A 77 -4.28 -0.67 3.81
N SER A 78 -4.00 -1.88 3.37
CA SER A 78 -4.04 -3.09 4.21
C SER A 78 -2.69 -3.38 4.84
N ASP A 79 -2.69 -4.20 5.89
CA ASP A 79 -1.45 -4.69 6.50
C ASP A 79 -0.65 -5.57 5.52
N GLN A 80 -1.30 -6.14 4.51
CA GLN A 80 -0.66 -6.94 3.47
C GLN A 80 0.28 -6.14 2.56
N ALA A 81 0.16 -4.81 2.54
CA ALA A 81 1.03 -3.93 1.73
C ALA A 81 2.53 -4.18 1.97
N ILE A 82 2.91 -4.52 3.20
CA ILE A 82 4.32 -4.77 3.55
C ILE A 82 4.88 -6.02 2.85
N LEU A 83 4.03 -6.93 2.40
CA LEU A 83 4.47 -8.14 1.69
C LEU A 83 4.90 -7.85 0.26
N GLU A 84 4.44 -6.74 -0.31
CA GLU A 84 4.73 -6.34 -1.70
C GLU A 84 6.07 -5.58 -1.82
N VAL A 85 6.58 -5.02 -0.73
CA VAL A 85 7.83 -4.24 -0.76
C VAL A 85 9.08 -5.06 -0.45
N GLY A 86 8.94 -6.35 -0.18
CA GLY A 86 10.05 -7.22 0.20
C GLY A 86 10.58 -6.91 1.60
N ARG A 87 11.80 -7.40 1.89
CA ARG A 87 12.43 -7.16 3.20
C ARG A 87 12.87 -5.70 3.32
N LEU A 88 12.40 -5.02 4.36
CA LEU A 88 12.76 -3.64 4.63
C LEU A 88 14.22 -3.53 5.11
N ASP A 89 15.00 -2.72 4.43
CA ASP A 89 16.40 -2.43 4.81
C ASP A 89 16.49 -1.45 5.98
N GLY A 90 15.50 -0.60 6.16
CA GLY A 90 15.38 0.36 7.25
C GLY A 90 13.92 0.63 7.61
N ILE A 91 13.72 1.04 8.85
CA ILE A 91 12.44 1.49 9.38
C ILE A 91 12.44 3.03 9.36
N PRO A 92 11.30 3.70 9.12
CA PRO A 92 11.22 5.16 9.14
C PRO A 92 11.80 5.74 10.44
N VAL A 93 12.49 6.88 10.32
CA VAL A 93 13.13 7.56 11.47
C VAL A 93 12.09 8.23 12.38
N ARG A 94 10.96 8.65 11.81
CA ARG A 94 9.88 9.28 12.58
C ARG A 94 9.17 8.25 13.43
N THR A 95 9.04 8.53 14.71
CA THR A 95 8.49 7.60 15.71
C THR A 95 7.10 7.07 15.35
N GLU A 96 6.19 7.92 14.88
CA GLU A 96 4.84 7.51 14.51
C GLU A 96 4.84 6.56 13.30
N GLU A 97 5.59 6.91 12.25
CA GLU A 97 5.72 6.08 11.05
C GLU A 97 6.42 4.73 11.37
N SER A 98 7.42 4.76 12.24
CA SER A 98 8.13 3.57 12.73
C SER A 98 7.18 2.62 13.44
N ARG A 99 6.39 3.14 14.38
CA ARG A 99 5.39 2.36 15.14
C ARG A 99 4.30 1.78 14.24
N GLU A 100 3.85 2.54 13.23
CA GLU A 100 2.85 2.05 12.28
C GLU A 100 3.39 0.86 11.47
N VAL A 101 4.60 0.98 10.90
CA VAL A 101 5.24 -0.11 10.15
C VAL A 101 5.48 -1.32 11.05
N SER A 102 6.00 -1.11 12.26
CA SER A 102 6.27 -2.18 13.23
C SER A 102 5.00 -2.89 13.66
N SER A 103 3.90 -2.15 13.85
CA SER A 103 2.58 -2.69 14.19
C SER A 103 2.02 -3.57 13.07
N ARG A 104 2.16 -3.14 11.81
CA ARG A 104 1.73 -3.93 10.64
C ARG A 104 2.53 -5.24 10.54
N ILE A 105 3.86 -5.18 10.72
CA ILE A 105 4.70 -6.38 10.72
C ILE A 105 4.25 -7.35 11.81
N ALA A 106 4.02 -6.86 13.04
CA ALA A 106 3.56 -7.70 14.14
C ALA A 106 2.23 -8.38 13.85
N ARG A 107 1.24 -7.66 13.33
CA ARG A 107 -0.06 -8.25 12.93
C ARG A 107 0.11 -9.35 11.90
N ILE A 108 0.87 -9.10 10.82
CA ILE A 108 1.11 -10.10 9.77
C ILE A 108 1.81 -11.35 10.32
N VAL A 109 2.76 -11.20 11.23
CA VAL A 109 3.41 -12.33 11.90
C VAL A 109 2.37 -13.18 12.62
N PHE A 110 1.54 -12.57 13.46
CA PHE A 110 0.55 -13.30 14.25
C PHE A 110 -0.62 -13.83 13.42
N ASP A 111 -1.02 -13.17 12.34
CA ASP A 111 -1.98 -13.70 11.37
C ASP A 111 -1.49 -15.02 10.75
N ARG A 112 -0.19 -15.13 10.49
CA ARG A 112 0.41 -16.33 9.89
C ARG A 112 0.66 -17.46 10.89
N VAL A 113 1.09 -17.14 12.09
CA VAL A 113 1.42 -18.16 13.11
C VAL A 113 0.23 -18.53 13.98
N GLY A 114 -0.82 -17.71 13.98
CA GLY A 114 -2.03 -17.82 14.79
C GLY A 114 -2.16 -16.65 15.77
N PRO A 115 -3.29 -15.90 15.74
CA PRO A 115 -3.47 -14.68 16.54
C PRO A 115 -3.43 -14.93 18.07
N GLU A 116 -3.86 -16.11 18.51
CA GLU A 116 -3.88 -16.51 19.91
C GLU A 116 -2.56 -17.12 20.40
N ARG A 117 -1.58 -17.25 19.52
CA ARG A 117 -0.32 -17.90 19.83
C ARG A 117 0.56 -17.00 20.69
N THR A 118 1.31 -17.63 21.60
CA THR A 118 2.41 -16.98 22.32
C THR A 118 3.72 -17.40 21.67
N LEU A 119 4.57 -16.44 21.33
CA LEU A 119 5.89 -16.67 20.75
C LEU A 119 6.96 -16.34 21.77
N THR A 120 8.01 -17.15 21.80
CA THR A 120 9.26 -16.79 22.50
C THR A 120 9.98 -15.66 21.75
N GLU A 121 10.90 -14.97 22.43
CA GLU A 121 11.68 -13.91 21.76
C GLU A 121 12.43 -14.41 20.52
N PRO A 122 13.12 -15.59 20.52
CA PRO A 122 13.75 -16.11 19.31
C PRO A 122 12.77 -16.39 18.17
N GLU A 123 11.59 -16.95 18.45
CA GLU A 123 10.57 -17.23 17.44
C GLU A 123 10.04 -15.93 16.82
N LEU A 124 9.72 -14.93 17.65
CA LEU A 124 9.28 -13.63 17.19
C LEU A 124 10.37 -12.93 16.37
N ASN A 125 11.62 -12.96 16.82
CA ASN A 125 12.76 -12.40 16.11
C ASN A 125 12.93 -13.06 14.74
N ALA A 126 12.84 -14.39 14.64
CA ALA A 126 12.94 -15.11 13.39
C ALA A 126 11.81 -14.71 12.42
N ALA A 127 10.59 -14.56 12.92
CA ALA A 127 9.44 -14.15 12.11
C ALA A 127 9.58 -12.69 11.61
N ILE A 128 9.96 -11.75 12.48
CA ILE A 128 10.17 -10.34 12.10
C ILE A 128 11.33 -10.21 11.10
N ALA A 129 12.39 -11.02 11.25
CA ALA A 129 13.55 -10.98 10.35
C ALA A 129 13.22 -11.28 8.89
N MET A 130 12.07 -11.89 8.61
CA MET A 130 11.57 -12.09 7.24
C MET A 130 11.14 -10.76 6.60
N PHE A 131 10.77 -9.76 7.38
CA PHE A 131 10.20 -8.49 6.92
C PHE A 131 11.17 -7.31 7.07
N ALA A 132 11.97 -7.28 8.12
CA ALA A 132 12.85 -6.15 8.42
C ALA A 132 14.23 -6.61 8.93
N LYS A 133 15.25 -5.79 8.66
CA LYS A 133 16.61 -6.01 9.18
C LYS A 133 16.70 -5.67 10.67
N ASP A 134 16.11 -4.56 11.08
CA ASP A 134 16.13 -4.11 12.47
C ASP A 134 14.99 -4.75 13.28
N VAL A 135 15.20 -6.01 13.62
CA VAL A 135 14.25 -6.82 14.41
C VAL A 135 14.00 -6.24 15.79
N ALA A 136 15.06 -5.69 16.43
CA ALA A 136 14.95 -5.18 17.79
C ALA A 136 14.08 -3.91 17.85
N LEU A 137 14.21 -3.04 16.86
CA LEU A 137 13.39 -1.85 16.74
C LEU A 137 11.92 -2.21 16.52
N VAL A 138 11.64 -3.09 15.53
CA VAL A 138 10.26 -3.54 15.24
C VAL A 138 9.60 -4.14 16.48
N ARG A 139 10.31 -5.03 17.19
CA ARG A 139 9.76 -5.65 18.39
C ARG A 139 9.47 -4.63 19.49
N ARG A 140 10.38 -3.68 19.73
CA ARG A 140 10.20 -2.62 20.72
C ARG A 140 9.02 -1.73 20.37
N ASP A 141 8.97 -1.23 19.16
CA ASP A 141 7.90 -0.36 18.68
C ASP A 141 6.53 -1.03 18.76
N ALA A 142 6.45 -2.32 18.41
CA ALA A 142 5.20 -3.08 18.51
C ALA A 142 4.71 -3.26 19.95
N VAL A 143 5.63 -3.37 20.92
CA VAL A 143 5.28 -3.37 22.34
C VAL A 143 4.89 -1.96 22.82
N ASP A 144 5.68 -0.95 22.46
CA ASP A 144 5.45 0.44 22.87
C ASP A 144 4.15 1.02 22.26
N SER A 145 3.72 0.53 21.08
CA SER A 145 2.43 0.86 20.48
C SER A 145 1.25 0.08 21.02
N GLY A 146 1.50 -0.90 21.93
CA GLY A 146 0.46 -1.72 22.54
C GLY A 146 -0.11 -2.83 21.63
N ILE A 147 0.47 -3.07 20.45
CA ILE A 147 0.08 -4.17 19.56
C ILE A 147 0.54 -5.51 20.09
N LEU A 148 1.74 -5.55 20.67
CA LEU A 148 2.25 -6.73 21.37
C LEU A 148 2.25 -6.54 22.88
N SER A 149 1.82 -7.53 23.61
CA SER A 149 2.06 -7.65 25.05
C SER A 149 3.23 -8.58 25.28
N ARG A 150 4.11 -8.17 26.20
CA ARG A 150 5.29 -8.93 26.65
C ARG A 150 5.04 -9.49 28.04
N SER A 151 5.44 -10.74 28.30
CA SER A 151 5.38 -11.32 29.64
C SER A 151 6.28 -10.58 30.65
N ALA A 152 5.96 -10.70 31.95
CA ALA A 152 6.68 -9.99 33.02
C ALA A 152 8.17 -10.38 33.08
N ASP A 153 8.51 -11.62 32.75
CA ASP A 153 9.88 -12.13 32.63
C ASP A 153 10.58 -11.74 31.33
N GLY A 154 9.82 -11.12 30.39
CA GLY A 154 10.33 -10.68 29.11
C GLY A 154 10.58 -11.78 28.09
N ALA A 155 10.24 -13.03 28.38
CA ALA A 155 10.60 -14.19 27.58
C ALA A 155 9.61 -14.47 26.43
N SER A 156 8.38 -13.98 26.54
CA SER A 156 7.33 -14.30 25.56
C SER A 156 6.49 -13.09 25.16
N TYR A 157 5.90 -13.19 23.97
CA TYR A 157 5.13 -12.15 23.30
C TYR A 157 3.83 -12.72 22.74
N ARG A 158 2.77 -11.95 22.80
CA ARG A 158 1.48 -12.26 22.17
C ARG A 158 0.85 -11.00 21.59
N LEU A 159 -0.08 -11.19 20.66
CA LEU A 159 -0.91 -10.07 20.20
C LEU A 159 -1.71 -9.53 21.41
N ALA A 160 -1.76 -8.22 21.55
CA ALA A 160 -2.60 -7.61 22.58
C ALA A 160 -4.08 -7.77 22.19
N PRO A 161 -4.98 -8.05 23.14
CA PRO A 161 -6.41 -8.02 22.86
C PRO A 161 -6.83 -6.61 22.43
N GLU A 162 -7.77 -6.53 21.45
CA GLU A 162 -8.37 -5.26 21.03
C GLU A 162 -9.20 -4.60 22.13
#